data_6068c6d508d52bd4085add884a377441
#
_entry.id   6068c6d508d52bd4085add884a377441
#
_cell.length_a   1.000
_cell.length_b   1.000
_cell.length_c   1.000
_cell.angle_alpha   90.00
_cell.angle_beta   90.00
_cell.angle_gamma   90.00
#
_symmetry.space_group_name_H-M   'P 1'
#
loop_
_entity.id
_entity.type
_entity.pdbx_description
1 polymer ?
#
loop_
_entity_poly.entity_id
_entity_poly.type
_entity_poly.pdbx_seq_one_letter_code
_entity_poly.pdbx_strand_id
1 'polypeptide(L)' 'MKAARVGCDLSQEELAQRVGVTRQTIGMIEAGRFNPSLALCVAICRALGKTLNDLFWEEESGDA' A
#
# COMPACT_ATOMS: atom_id res chain seq x y z
N MET A 1 -3.61 -2.40 -3.53
CA MET A 1 -3.43 -1.45 -2.43
C MET A 1 -4.47 -0.34 -2.39
N LYS A 2 -4.84 0.19 -3.55
CA LYS A 2 -5.80 1.29 -3.58
C LYS A 2 -7.13 0.90 -2.92
N ALA A 3 -7.62 -0.29 -3.23
CA ALA A 3 -8.90 -0.75 -2.67
C ALA A 3 -8.83 -0.84 -1.14
N ALA A 4 -7.72 -1.32 -0.60
CA ALA A 4 -7.54 -1.42 0.85
C ALA A 4 -7.49 -0.04 1.48
N ARG A 5 -6.81 0.91 0.84
CA ARG A 5 -6.72 2.27 1.33
C ARG A 5 -8.10 2.94 1.37
N VAL A 6 -8.84 2.80 0.28
CA VAL A 6 -10.18 3.39 0.20
C VAL A 6 -11.11 2.74 1.23
N GLY A 7 -10.96 1.44 1.44
CA GLY A 7 -11.74 0.74 2.45
C GLY A 7 -11.48 1.23 3.86
N CYS A 8 -10.33 1.84 4.10
CA CYS A 8 -9.99 2.44 5.40
C CYS A 8 -10.31 3.94 5.45
N ASP A 9 -10.94 4.47 4.41
CA ASP A 9 -11.28 5.90 4.33
C ASP A 9 -10.07 6.80 4.39
N LEU A 10 -8.94 6.35 3.83
CA LEU A 10 -7.71 7.14 3.81
C LEU A 10 -7.48 7.68 2.41
N SER A 11 -7.16 8.97 2.32
CA SER A 11 -6.67 9.55 1.08
C SER A 11 -5.22 9.13 0.88
N GLN A 12 -4.70 9.34 -0.35
CA GLN A 12 -3.28 9.08 -0.61
C GLN A 12 -2.40 9.92 0.31
N GLU A 13 -2.79 11.15 0.56
CA GLU A 13 -2.02 12.04 1.42
C GLU A 13 -2.03 11.56 2.87
N GLU A 14 -3.18 11.12 3.34
CA GLU A 14 -3.29 10.62 4.71
C GLU A 14 -2.44 9.38 4.91
N LEU A 15 -2.48 8.45 3.95
CA LEU A 15 -1.65 7.27 4.04
C LEU A 15 -0.18 7.62 3.99
N ALA A 16 0.19 8.56 3.10
CA ALA A 16 1.58 8.99 2.98
C ALA A 16 2.09 9.55 4.31
N GLN A 17 1.29 10.35 4.99
CA GLN A 17 1.66 10.90 6.29
C GLN A 17 1.85 9.81 7.33
N ARG A 18 1.00 8.80 7.31
CA ARG A 18 1.09 7.72 8.30
C ARG A 18 2.34 6.88 8.13
N VAL A 19 2.81 6.71 6.89
CA VAL A 19 3.97 5.88 6.64
C VAL A 19 5.26 6.69 6.40
N GLY A 20 5.16 8.02 6.43
CA GLY A 20 6.36 8.87 6.37
C GLY A 20 6.91 9.10 4.98
N VAL A 21 6.07 9.08 3.95
CA VAL A 21 6.48 9.36 2.58
C VAL A 21 5.58 10.45 1.99
N THR A 22 5.86 10.84 0.75
CA THR A 22 5.04 11.85 0.08
C THR A 22 3.82 11.20 -0.57
N ARG A 23 2.79 12.02 -0.79
CA ARG A 23 1.60 11.56 -1.51
C ARG A 23 1.97 11.03 -2.91
N GLN A 24 2.93 11.69 -3.56
CA GLN A 24 3.37 11.26 -4.88
C GLN A 24 3.91 9.84 -4.85
N THR A 25 4.67 9.50 -3.81
CA THR A 25 5.20 8.14 -3.66
C THR A 25 4.06 7.12 -3.57
N ILE A 26 3.04 7.41 -2.78
CA ILE A 26 1.89 6.51 -2.67
C ILE A 26 1.20 6.36 -4.02
N GLY A 27 1.00 7.46 -4.74
CA GLY A 27 0.40 7.40 -6.07
C GLY A 27 1.19 6.55 -7.04
N MET A 28 2.52 6.65 -7.00
CA MET A 28 3.37 5.84 -7.88
C MET A 28 3.32 4.36 -7.53
N ILE A 29 3.26 4.04 -6.24
CA ILE A 29 3.13 2.65 -5.81
C ILE A 29 1.82 2.06 -6.33
N GLU A 30 0.72 2.81 -6.19
CA GLU A 30 -0.59 2.34 -6.63
C GLU A 30 -0.66 2.19 -8.15
N ALA A 31 0.10 3.01 -8.87
CA ALA A 31 0.15 2.93 -10.31
C ALA A 31 1.13 1.88 -10.84
N GLY A 32 1.85 1.20 -9.95
CA GLY A 32 2.84 0.21 -10.35
C GLY A 32 4.12 0.81 -10.90
N ARG A 33 4.40 2.07 -10.59
CA ARG A 33 5.58 2.77 -11.12
C ARG A 33 6.73 2.86 -10.13
N PHE A 34 6.53 2.37 -8.93
CA PHE A 34 7.53 2.45 -7.88
C PHE A 34 7.50 1.16 -7.08
N ASN A 35 8.67 0.56 -6.90
CA ASN A 35 8.79 -0.66 -6.08
C ASN A 35 9.19 -0.26 -4.66
N PRO A 36 8.26 -0.32 -3.71
CA PRO A 36 8.58 0.07 -2.35
C PRO A 36 9.55 -0.92 -1.71
N SER A 37 10.38 -0.42 -0.80
CA SER A 37 11.22 -1.31 0.01
C SER A 37 10.35 -2.18 0.88
N LEU A 38 10.91 -3.27 1.40
CA LEU A 38 10.18 -4.14 2.30
C LEU A 38 9.72 -3.36 3.53
N ALA A 39 10.57 -2.48 4.06
CA ALA A 39 10.22 -1.68 5.21
C ALA A 39 9.00 -0.81 4.93
N LEU A 40 8.95 -0.21 3.73
CA LEU A 40 7.81 0.62 3.36
C LEU A 40 6.56 -0.23 3.17
N CYS A 41 6.71 -1.41 2.56
CA CYS A 41 5.58 -2.33 2.42
C CYS A 41 4.99 -2.69 3.78
N VAL A 42 5.83 -2.99 4.75
CA VAL A 42 5.38 -3.33 6.11
C VAL A 42 4.66 -2.14 6.74
N ALA A 43 5.22 -0.93 6.57
CA ALA A 43 4.59 0.27 7.13
C ALA A 43 3.20 0.49 6.53
N ILE A 44 3.05 0.30 5.21
CA ILE A 44 1.76 0.44 4.56
C ILE A 44 0.78 -0.61 5.08
N CYS A 45 1.23 -1.85 5.19
CA CYS A 45 0.37 -2.92 5.70
C CYS A 45 -0.12 -2.62 7.10
N ARG A 46 0.74 -2.12 7.97
CA ARG A 46 0.34 -1.76 9.33
C ARG A 46 -0.66 -0.62 9.35
N ALA A 47 -0.45 0.37 8.49
CA ALA A 47 -1.36 1.51 8.43
C ALA A 47 -2.75 1.10 7.98
N LEU A 48 -2.84 0.10 7.11
CA LEU A 48 -4.10 -0.34 6.54
C LEU A 48 -4.68 -1.57 7.27
N GLY A 49 -3.94 -2.14 8.22
CA GLY A 49 -4.40 -3.33 8.93
C GLY A 49 -4.46 -4.56 8.05
N LYS A 50 -3.57 -4.65 7.06
CA LYS A 50 -3.53 -5.77 6.11
C LYS A 50 -2.20 -6.48 6.18
N THR A 51 -2.13 -7.67 5.60
CA THR A 51 -0.88 -8.39 5.49
C THR A 51 -0.22 -8.09 4.16
N LEU A 52 1.06 -8.47 4.03
CA LEU A 52 1.76 -8.31 2.75
C LEU A 52 1.06 -9.07 1.64
N ASN A 53 0.57 -10.26 1.92
CA ASN A 53 -0.14 -11.05 0.92
C ASN A 53 -1.40 -10.34 0.43
N ASP A 54 -2.11 -9.69 1.35
CA ASP A 54 -3.34 -8.99 0.99
C ASP A 54 -3.09 -7.86 0.02
N LEU A 55 -1.95 -7.17 0.15
CA LEU A 55 -1.71 -5.96 -0.62
C LEU A 55 -0.83 -6.17 -1.83
N PHE A 56 0.12 -7.10 -1.76
CA PHE A 56 1.17 -7.19 -2.78
C PHE A 56 1.23 -8.53 -3.49
N TRP A 57 0.61 -9.58 -2.95
CA TRP A 57 0.70 -10.92 -3.53
C TRP A 57 -0.66 -11.58 -3.72
N GLU A 58 -1.73 -10.83 -3.60
CA GLU A 58 -3.04 -11.45 -3.65
C GLU A 58 -3.33 -12.07 -5.02
N GLU A 59 -2.84 -11.48 -6.10
CA GLU A 59 -3.05 -12.05 -7.42
C GLU A 59 -2.35 -13.38 -7.56
N GLU A 60 -1.15 -13.47 -7.03
CA GLU A 60 -0.38 -14.70 -7.08
C GLU A 60 -1.04 -15.80 -6.30
N SER A 61 -1.61 -15.43 -5.17
CA SER A 61 -2.35 -16.40 -4.38
C SER A 61 -3.53 -16.94 -5.16
N GLY A 62 -4.18 -16.08 -5.94
CA GLY A 62 -5.31 -16.49 -6.75
C GLY A 62 -4.91 -17.47 -7.84
N ASP A 63 -3.69 -17.36 -8.33
CA ASP A 63 -3.20 -18.23 -9.38
C ASP A 63 -2.83 -19.62 -8.86
N ALA A 64 -2.48 -19.67 -7.62
CA ALA A 64 -2.09 -20.95 -7.05
C ALA A 64 -3.29 -21.85 -6.87
#